data_54246cc80b179af8b81b214cf05bf20d
#
_entry.id   54246cc80b179af8b81b214cf05bf20d
#
_cell.length_a   1.000
_cell.length_b   1.000
_cell.length_c   1.000
_cell.angle_alpha   90.00
_cell.angle_beta   90.00
_cell.angle_gamma   90.00
#
_symmetry.space_group_name_H-M   'P 1'
#
loop_
_entity.id
_entity.type
_entity.pdbx_description
1 polymer ?
#
loop_
_entity_poly.entity_id
_entity_poly.type
_entity_poly.pdbx_seq_one_letter_code
_entity_poly.pdbx_strand_id
1 'polypeptide(L)'
;LGTVWIALDDATVENGCMHVLPGQHKRGPLRHHHTIDCEILPDRLDASEAVPIELKAGGVIFFSALLPHQTPANSSSARRRALQFQYRGTTAYQVSPQEFGRVFAEADGTPASCALAHENG
;
A
#
# COMPACT_ATOMS: atom_id res chain seq x y z
N LEU A 1 -6.70 -10.28 -2.35
CA LEU A 1 -6.49 -9.69 -1.02
C LEU A 1 -7.32 -8.44 -0.86
N GLY A 2 -7.93 -8.27 0.32
CA GLY A 2 -8.62 -7.06 0.75
C GLY A 2 -7.98 -6.51 2.02
N THR A 3 -7.91 -5.20 2.12
CA THR A 3 -7.38 -4.49 3.29
C THR A 3 -8.51 -3.74 3.97
N VAL A 4 -8.62 -3.88 5.29
CA VAL A 4 -9.46 -3.06 6.16
C VAL A 4 -8.56 -2.12 6.93
N TRP A 5 -8.81 -0.84 6.85
CA TRP A 5 -8.06 0.19 7.56
C TRP A 5 -9.04 0.99 8.43
N ILE A 6 -8.83 1.00 9.74
CA ILE A 6 -9.73 1.59 10.74
C ILE A 6 -9.01 2.76 11.38
N ALA A 7 -9.56 3.96 11.24
CA ALA A 7 -9.03 5.15 11.88
C ALA A 7 -9.26 5.11 13.39
N LEU A 8 -8.22 5.17 14.21
CA LEU A 8 -8.32 5.32 15.67
C LEU A 8 -8.35 6.78 16.10
N ASP A 9 -7.78 7.65 15.29
CA ASP A 9 -7.84 9.11 15.44
C ASP A 9 -8.42 9.68 14.14
N ASP A 10 -8.86 10.94 14.16
CA ASP A 10 -9.24 11.64 12.94
C ASP A 10 -8.08 11.63 11.95
N ALA A 11 -8.33 11.21 10.72
CA ALA A 11 -7.38 11.23 9.62
C ALA A 11 -7.76 12.37 8.67
N THR A 12 -6.88 13.35 8.52
CA THR A 12 -7.07 14.55 7.70
C THR A 12 -5.90 14.70 6.73
N VAL A 13 -6.05 15.52 5.72
CA VAL A 13 -4.94 15.85 4.80
C VAL A 13 -3.73 16.36 5.59
N GLU A 14 -3.94 17.22 6.58
CA GLU A 14 -2.88 17.84 7.36
C GLU A 14 -2.07 16.82 8.17
N ASN A 15 -2.73 15.81 8.76
CA ASN A 15 -2.03 14.77 9.54
C ASN A 15 -1.67 13.53 8.72
N GLY A 16 -1.76 13.61 7.39
CA GLY A 16 -1.31 12.56 6.49
C GLY A 16 -2.32 11.42 6.30
N CYS A 17 -3.59 11.72 6.05
CA CYS A 17 -4.59 10.71 5.70
C CYS A 17 -4.17 9.91 4.47
N MET A 18 -4.77 8.75 4.29
CA MET A 18 -4.52 7.92 3.13
C MET A 18 -4.99 8.62 1.86
N HIS A 19 -4.15 8.56 0.81
CA HIS A 19 -4.51 8.96 -0.55
C HIS A 19 -4.56 7.70 -1.41
N VAL A 20 -5.52 7.61 -2.29
CA VAL A 20 -5.72 6.45 -3.17
C VAL A 20 -5.84 6.89 -4.61
N LEU A 21 -5.52 5.99 -5.55
CA LEU A 21 -5.77 6.18 -6.98
C LEU A 21 -6.98 5.32 -7.40
N PRO A 22 -8.19 5.89 -7.46
CA PRO A 22 -9.41 5.15 -7.74
C PRO A 22 -9.35 4.41 -9.08
N GLY A 23 -9.80 3.15 -9.10
CA GLY A 23 -9.86 2.34 -10.33
C GLY A 23 -8.53 1.70 -10.74
N GLN A 24 -7.39 2.17 -10.24
CA GLN A 24 -6.06 1.70 -10.68
C GLN A 24 -5.76 0.25 -10.22
N HIS A 25 -6.49 -0.29 -9.24
CA HIS A 25 -6.40 -1.72 -8.87
C HIS A 25 -6.70 -2.68 -10.03
N LYS A 26 -7.42 -2.22 -11.06
CA LYS A 26 -7.74 -3.00 -12.26
C LYS A 26 -6.53 -3.28 -13.15
N ARG A 27 -5.44 -2.57 -12.96
CA ARG A 27 -4.18 -2.78 -13.69
C ARG A 27 -3.42 -4.01 -13.20
N GLY A 28 -3.85 -4.63 -12.11
CA GLY A 28 -3.12 -5.73 -11.48
C GLY A 28 -1.92 -5.27 -10.67
N PRO A 29 -1.00 -6.18 -10.34
CA PRO A 29 0.21 -5.85 -9.59
C PRO A 29 1.11 -4.92 -10.41
N LEU A 30 1.50 -3.80 -9.80
CA LEU A 30 2.45 -2.85 -10.38
C LEU A 30 3.85 -3.16 -9.87
N ARG A 31 4.87 -2.84 -10.66
CA ARG A 31 6.24 -3.07 -10.27
C ARG A 31 6.66 -2.12 -9.15
N HIS A 32 7.34 -2.67 -8.15
CA HIS A 32 7.86 -1.95 -6.99
C HIS A 32 9.39 -1.93 -7.02
N HIS A 33 9.94 -0.96 -6.33
CA HIS A 33 11.33 -0.90 -5.93
C HIS A 33 11.43 -0.68 -4.42
N HIS A 34 12.60 -0.91 -3.86
CA HIS A 34 12.88 -0.58 -2.46
C HIS A 34 13.82 0.62 -2.39
N THR A 35 13.37 1.64 -1.66
CA THR A 35 14.19 2.79 -1.29
C THR A 35 14.28 2.86 0.24
N ILE A 36 13.43 3.65 0.88
CA ILE A 36 13.21 3.63 2.34
C ILE A 36 12.18 2.55 2.68
N ASP A 37 11.22 2.33 1.79
CA ASP A 37 10.16 1.33 1.88
C ASP A 37 9.89 0.75 0.48
N CYS A 38 9.00 -0.24 0.37
CA CYS A 38 8.56 -0.76 -0.92
C CYS A 38 7.58 0.18 -1.58
N GLU A 39 8.00 0.79 -2.67
CA GLU A 39 7.24 1.80 -3.41
C GLU A 39 6.98 1.36 -4.84
N ILE A 40 5.82 1.72 -5.38
CA ILE A 40 5.53 1.53 -6.80
C ILE A 40 6.46 2.44 -7.61
N LEU A 41 7.03 1.92 -8.71
CA LEU A 41 7.91 2.70 -9.58
C LEU A 41 7.20 3.99 -10.05
N PRO A 42 7.85 5.17 -9.92
CA PRO A 42 7.22 6.47 -10.19
C PRO A 42 6.68 6.63 -11.62
N ASP A 43 7.32 5.97 -12.59
CA ASP A 43 6.91 5.99 -14.00
C ASP A 43 5.63 5.18 -14.28
N ARG A 44 5.11 4.48 -13.29
CA ARG A 44 3.94 3.59 -13.42
C ARG A 44 2.63 4.22 -13.01
N LEU A 45 2.67 5.34 -12.29
CA LEU A 45 1.48 6.01 -11.75
C LEU A 45 1.62 7.53 -11.85
N ASP A 46 0.53 8.19 -12.15
CA ASP A 46 0.40 9.63 -11.95
C ASP A 46 -0.19 9.87 -10.55
N ALA A 47 0.67 10.19 -9.59
CA ALA A 47 0.27 10.44 -8.22
C ALA A 47 -0.52 11.76 -8.06
N SER A 48 -0.52 12.64 -9.07
CA SER A 48 -1.30 13.90 -9.03
C SER A 48 -2.82 13.64 -9.02
N GLU A 49 -3.25 12.48 -9.50
CA GLU A 49 -4.66 12.05 -9.47
C GLU A 49 -5.09 11.40 -8.16
N ALA A 50 -4.20 11.32 -7.18
CA ALA A 50 -4.51 10.67 -5.91
C ALA A 50 -5.55 11.48 -5.11
N VAL A 51 -6.56 10.77 -4.61
CA VAL A 51 -7.67 11.35 -3.84
C VAL A 51 -7.45 11.12 -2.36
N PRO A 52 -7.47 12.18 -1.52
CA PRO A 52 -7.37 12.02 -0.08
C PRO A 52 -8.64 11.38 0.49
N ILE A 53 -8.46 10.48 1.43
CA ILE A 53 -9.55 9.83 2.17
C ILE A 53 -9.49 10.31 3.62
N GLU A 54 -10.24 11.35 3.92
CA GLU A 54 -10.38 11.84 5.28
C GLU A 54 -11.41 11.01 6.04
N LEU A 55 -11.09 10.62 7.26
CA LEU A 55 -11.96 9.83 8.13
C LEU A 55 -11.99 10.43 9.54
N LYS A 56 -13.16 10.36 10.15
CA LYS A 56 -13.28 10.51 11.61
C LYS A 56 -12.80 9.26 12.34
N ALA A 57 -12.41 9.40 13.59
CA ALA A 57 -12.10 8.25 14.45
C ALA A 57 -13.27 7.25 14.42
N GLY A 58 -12.97 5.97 14.25
CA GLY A 58 -13.94 4.90 14.02
C GLY A 58 -14.34 4.71 12.54
N GLY A 59 -13.97 5.61 11.65
CA GLY A 59 -14.17 5.45 10.21
C GLY A 59 -13.34 4.30 9.64
N VAL A 60 -13.84 3.66 8.59
CA VAL A 60 -13.25 2.46 8.00
C VAL A 60 -13.15 2.60 6.49
N ILE A 61 -12.00 2.21 5.94
CA ILE A 61 -11.84 1.96 4.50
C ILE A 61 -11.66 0.47 4.28
N PHE A 62 -12.36 -0.07 3.28
CA PHE A 62 -12.10 -1.39 2.74
C PHE A 62 -11.67 -1.26 1.28
N PHE A 63 -10.50 -1.80 0.94
CA PHE A 63 -9.96 -1.69 -0.41
C PHE A 63 -9.16 -2.91 -0.84
N SER A 64 -9.03 -3.08 -2.16
CA SER A 64 -8.19 -4.12 -2.74
C SER A 64 -6.71 -3.87 -2.42
N ALA A 65 -5.97 -4.91 -2.07
CA ALA A 65 -4.52 -4.82 -1.90
C ALA A 65 -3.77 -4.37 -3.18
N LEU A 66 -4.44 -4.43 -4.34
CA LEU A 66 -3.91 -3.93 -5.61
C LEU A 66 -4.22 -2.43 -5.83
N LEU A 67 -4.96 -1.78 -4.93
CA LEU A 67 -5.22 -0.36 -5.04
C LEU A 67 -3.97 0.43 -4.66
N PRO A 68 -3.39 1.20 -5.58
CA PRO A 68 -2.28 2.09 -5.25
C PRO A 68 -2.72 3.12 -4.22
N HIS A 69 -1.96 3.22 -3.15
CA HIS A 69 -2.25 4.11 -2.03
C HIS A 69 -0.96 4.58 -1.38
N GLN A 70 -1.03 5.70 -0.70
CA GLN A 70 0.08 6.24 0.09
C GLN A 70 -0.46 6.97 1.32
N THR A 71 0.38 7.12 2.32
CA THR A 71 0.13 7.97 3.49
C THR A 71 1.25 9.00 3.58
N PRO A 72 0.99 10.27 3.21
CA PRO A 72 1.97 11.33 3.33
C PRO A 72 2.43 11.54 4.77
N ALA A 73 3.54 12.25 4.94
CA ALA A 73 4.03 12.63 6.25
C ALA A 73 2.97 13.45 7.03
N ASN A 74 2.90 13.24 8.33
CA ASN A 74 2.09 14.04 9.22
C ASN A 74 2.78 15.40 9.45
N SER A 75 2.19 16.49 8.99
CA SER A 75 2.68 17.86 9.18
C SER A 75 2.06 18.58 10.38
N SER A 76 1.16 17.90 11.10
CA SER A 76 0.46 18.44 12.28
C SER A 76 1.03 17.88 13.59
N SER A 77 0.56 18.40 14.72
CA SER A 77 0.82 17.84 16.04
C SER A 77 -0.19 16.73 16.44
N ALA A 78 -1.22 16.50 15.64
CA ALA A 78 -2.25 15.51 15.92
C ALA A 78 -1.77 14.10 15.56
N ARG A 79 -2.15 13.11 16.37
CA ARG A 79 -1.89 11.70 16.06
C ARG A 79 -2.78 11.23 14.91
N ARG A 80 -2.29 10.25 14.16
CA ARG A 80 -3.05 9.54 13.13
C ARG A 80 -2.77 8.04 13.24
N ARG A 81 -3.33 7.41 14.25
CA ARG A 81 -3.21 5.96 14.47
C ARG A 81 -4.32 5.23 13.71
N ALA A 82 -4.01 4.03 13.25
CA ALA A 82 -4.96 3.15 12.61
C ALA A 82 -4.67 1.69 12.94
N LEU A 83 -5.69 0.86 12.82
CA LEU A 83 -5.55 -0.59 12.74
C LEU A 83 -5.68 -1.00 11.29
N GLN A 84 -4.85 -1.95 10.88
CA GLN A 84 -4.90 -2.51 9.54
C GLN A 84 -5.01 -4.03 9.61
N PHE A 85 -5.96 -4.57 8.86
CA PHE A 85 -6.16 -6.01 8.71
C PHE A 85 -6.17 -6.36 7.23
N GLN A 86 -5.53 -7.49 6.91
CA GLN A 86 -5.53 -8.02 5.55
C GLN A 86 -6.26 -9.34 5.52
N TYR A 87 -7.10 -9.51 4.50
CA TYR A 87 -7.91 -10.69 4.27
C TYR A 87 -7.62 -11.28 2.91
N ARG A 88 -7.61 -12.59 2.83
CA ARG A 88 -7.54 -13.32 1.57
C ARG A 88 -8.74 -14.24 1.41
N GLY A 89 -9.20 -14.42 0.19
CA GLY A 89 -10.18 -15.46 -0.11
C GLY A 89 -9.57 -16.85 0.09
N THR A 90 -10.39 -17.84 0.38
CA THR A 90 -9.95 -19.23 0.57
C THR A 90 -9.34 -19.85 -0.68
N THR A 91 -9.65 -19.33 -1.86
CA THR A 91 -9.09 -19.73 -3.14
C THR A 91 -7.79 -19.02 -3.52
N ALA A 92 -7.34 -18.06 -2.69
CA ALA A 92 -6.08 -17.39 -2.94
C ALA A 92 -4.90 -18.33 -2.68
N TYR A 93 -3.95 -18.32 -3.58
CA TYR A 93 -2.71 -19.10 -3.48
C TYR A 93 -1.49 -18.19 -3.37
N GLN A 94 -0.41 -18.72 -2.86
CA GLN A 94 0.88 -18.02 -2.84
C GLN A 94 1.52 -18.12 -4.22
N VAL A 95 1.88 -16.98 -4.80
CA VAL A 95 2.61 -16.97 -6.08
C VAL A 95 4.01 -17.56 -5.92
N SER A 96 4.58 -18.05 -7.00
CA SER A 96 5.94 -18.56 -7.00
C SER A 96 6.96 -17.43 -6.76
N PRO A 97 8.18 -17.75 -6.24
CA PRO A 97 9.25 -16.74 -6.12
C PRO A 97 9.56 -16.01 -7.42
N GLN A 98 9.46 -16.70 -8.56
CA GLN A 98 9.66 -16.09 -9.87
C GLN A 98 8.58 -15.07 -10.22
N GLU A 99 7.31 -15.39 -9.96
CA GLU A 99 6.20 -14.45 -10.17
C GLU A 99 6.30 -13.26 -9.22
N PHE A 100 6.66 -13.52 -7.95
CA PHE A 100 6.88 -12.48 -6.96
C PHE A 100 8.00 -11.53 -7.39
N GLY A 101 9.14 -12.05 -7.84
CA GLY A 101 10.28 -11.27 -8.32
C GLY A 101 9.99 -10.39 -9.54
N ARG A 102 8.97 -10.71 -10.35
CA ARG A 102 8.55 -9.82 -11.46
C ARG A 102 7.94 -8.50 -10.97
N VAL A 103 7.38 -8.50 -9.77
CA VAL A 103 6.72 -7.33 -9.17
C VAL A 103 7.65 -6.63 -8.18
N PHE A 104 8.40 -7.40 -7.40
CA PHE A 104 9.23 -6.94 -6.28
C PHE A 104 10.70 -7.29 -6.51
N ALA A 105 11.28 -6.79 -7.60
CA ALA A 105 12.70 -6.95 -7.89
C ALA A 105 13.34 -5.60 -8.20
N GLU A 106 14.59 -5.43 -7.81
CA GLU A 106 15.41 -4.30 -8.21
C GLU A 106 15.64 -4.30 -9.73
N ALA A 107 16.17 -3.20 -10.25
CA ALA A 107 16.40 -3.04 -11.69
C ALA A 107 17.37 -4.09 -12.26
N ASP A 108 18.29 -4.60 -11.44
CA ASP A 108 19.26 -5.64 -11.78
C ASP A 108 18.72 -7.08 -11.66
N GLY A 109 17.44 -7.21 -11.24
CA GLY A 109 16.77 -8.51 -11.07
C GLY A 109 16.96 -9.13 -9.68
N THR A 110 17.71 -8.51 -8.77
CA THR A 110 17.77 -8.98 -7.37
C THR A 110 16.42 -8.82 -6.69
N PRO A 111 16.02 -9.72 -5.79
CA PRO A 111 14.79 -9.54 -5.01
C PRO A 111 14.83 -8.24 -4.22
N ALA A 112 13.79 -7.42 -4.31
CA ALA A 112 13.65 -6.24 -3.48
C ALA A 112 13.62 -6.63 -1.99
N SER A 113 14.13 -5.79 -1.10
CA SER A 113 14.23 -6.11 0.33
C SER A 113 12.87 -6.34 0.98
N CYS A 114 11.79 -5.79 0.43
CA CYS A 114 10.43 -6.12 0.82
C CYS A 114 10.04 -7.59 0.53
N ALA A 115 10.81 -8.30 -0.32
CA ALA A 115 10.65 -9.72 -0.57
C ALA A 115 11.44 -10.59 0.40
N LEU A 116 12.50 -10.07 1.00
CA LEU A 116 13.47 -10.83 1.79
C LEU A 116 13.15 -10.89 3.29
N ALA A 117 12.14 -10.17 3.75
CA ALA A 117 11.79 -10.09 5.17
C ALA A 117 11.36 -11.43 5.80
N HIS A 118 11.30 -12.50 5.03
CA HIS A 118 10.80 -13.82 5.48
C HIS A 118 11.79 -14.98 5.38
N GLU A 119 13.02 -14.77 4.90
CA GLU A 119 13.98 -15.88 4.78
C GLU A 119 14.87 -16.08 6.00
N ASN A 120 14.77 -15.26 7.04
CA ASN A 120 15.56 -15.36 8.28
C ASN A 120 14.69 -15.59 9.52
N GLY A 121 13.69 -16.42 9.40
CA GLY A 121 12.89 -16.91 10.51
C GLY A 121 13.22 -18.34 10.85
#